data_bf77ef35eb8e74edebf9679f64ae6c2a
#
_entry.id   bf77ef35eb8e74edebf9679f64ae6c2a
#
_cell.length_a   1.000
_cell.length_b   1.000
_cell.length_c   1.000
_cell.angle_alpha   90.00
_cell.angle_beta   90.00
_cell.angle_gamma   90.00
#
_symmetry.space_group_name_H-M   'P 1'
#
loop_
_entity.id
_entity.type
_entity.pdbx_description
1 polymer ?
#
loop_
_entity_poly.entity_id
_entity_poly.type
_entity_poly.pdbx_seq_one_letter_code
_entity_poly.pdbx_strand_id
1 'polypeptide(L)'
;MTTPQKVAMQPITVEFPLRGDWTAVHTPAEKVPSHGVDVLGQTYAYDFMKVDWGKDGFIFHDKSTLRFFTVGVSVNDCYGFGEPIYSPVKGEVVMVEDGLKDHRWVHPIKDFLAMLVRSLYMWLSNKPNLHKIIGNYFIVKIDGMEAYAFFAHTKKNSIKVNPGDKVQYGQHVANVGHTGNSSAPHLHFHLMDQPNLLTAHGLPCNFSEYKAFNDGVWVSKRYEMPAKREQICVKEA
;
A
#
# COMPACT_ATOMS: atom_id res chain seq x y z
N MET A 1 21.41 -1.61 -35.30
CA MET A 1 21.41 -0.90 -34.00
C MET A 1 20.67 -1.81 -33.00
N THR A 2 21.41 -2.50 -32.15
CA THR A 2 20.87 -3.39 -31.13
C THR A 2 20.28 -2.53 -29.99
N THR A 3 18.99 -2.62 -29.77
CA THR A 3 18.31 -2.00 -28.64
C THR A 3 19.01 -2.48 -27.36
N PRO A 4 19.45 -1.59 -26.44
CA PRO A 4 20.06 -2.05 -25.21
C PRO A 4 19.04 -2.89 -24.44
N GLN A 5 19.38 -4.13 -24.12
CA GLN A 5 18.62 -4.96 -23.20
C GLN A 5 18.54 -4.22 -21.86
N LYS A 6 17.33 -3.81 -21.48
CA LYS A 6 17.05 -3.24 -20.17
C LYS A 6 17.37 -4.34 -19.15
N VAL A 7 18.50 -4.23 -18.47
CA VAL A 7 18.88 -5.17 -17.39
C VAL A 7 17.73 -5.12 -16.39
N ALA A 8 17.04 -6.25 -16.20
CA ALA A 8 15.97 -6.34 -15.24
C ALA A 8 16.59 -6.13 -13.84
N MET A 9 16.17 -5.08 -13.14
CA MET A 9 16.59 -4.84 -11.76
C MET A 9 16.16 -6.03 -10.89
N GLN A 10 17.10 -6.57 -10.11
CA GLN A 10 16.77 -7.63 -9.15
C GLN A 10 15.88 -7.05 -8.04
N PRO A 11 14.78 -7.71 -7.67
CA PRO A 11 13.93 -7.25 -6.61
C PRO A 11 14.67 -7.19 -5.26
N ILE A 12 14.44 -6.12 -4.49
CA ILE A 12 14.90 -6.00 -3.11
C ILE A 12 13.97 -6.83 -2.24
N THR A 13 14.54 -7.72 -1.42
CA THR A 13 13.74 -8.53 -0.49
C THR A 13 13.46 -7.75 0.80
N VAL A 14 12.17 -7.69 1.17
CA VAL A 14 11.69 -7.06 2.41
C VAL A 14 10.81 -8.04 3.19
N GLU A 15 10.53 -7.78 4.47
CA GLU A 15 9.52 -8.54 5.20
C GLU A 15 8.11 -8.08 4.77
N PHE A 16 7.08 -8.87 5.12
CA PHE A 16 5.71 -8.47 4.84
C PHE A 16 5.28 -7.37 5.85
N PRO A 17 4.70 -6.23 5.39
CA PRO A 17 4.41 -5.09 6.27
C PRO A 17 3.14 -5.26 7.11
N LEU A 18 2.42 -6.36 6.97
CA LEU A 18 1.14 -6.62 7.64
C LEU A 18 1.15 -8.01 8.28
N ARG A 19 0.15 -8.29 9.17
CA ARG A 19 -0.02 -9.60 9.82
C ARG A 19 -1.48 -10.06 9.65
N GLY A 20 -1.70 -11.38 9.71
CA GLY A 20 -3.02 -11.99 9.46
C GLY A 20 -3.35 -12.11 7.97
N ASP A 21 -4.63 -12.05 7.62
CA ASP A 21 -5.14 -12.34 6.28
C ASP A 21 -5.32 -11.09 5.43
N TRP A 22 -4.68 -11.07 4.28
CA TRP A 22 -4.66 -9.92 3.35
C TRP A 22 -4.74 -10.39 1.89
N THR A 23 -4.88 -9.44 0.98
CA THR A 23 -4.73 -9.66 -0.46
C THR A 23 -4.12 -8.44 -1.13
N ALA A 24 -3.38 -8.64 -2.22
CA ALA A 24 -2.92 -7.57 -3.10
C ALA A 24 -3.99 -7.24 -4.14
N VAL A 25 -4.57 -6.04 -4.09
CA VAL A 25 -5.54 -5.56 -5.11
C VAL A 25 -4.84 -4.91 -6.30
N HIS A 26 -3.66 -4.33 -6.07
CA HIS A 26 -2.68 -3.95 -7.08
C HIS A 26 -1.33 -4.56 -6.73
N THR A 27 -0.62 -5.05 -7.74
CA THR A 27 0.68 -5.72 -7.58
C THR A 27 1.47 -5.67 -8.88
N PRO A 28 2.81 -5.52 -8.82
CA PRO A 28 3.66 -5.61 -9.99
C PRO A 28 3.72 -7.02 -10.61
N ALA A 29 3.30 -8.06 -9.87
CA ALA A 29 3.17 -9.42 -10.41
C ALA A 29 2.07 -9.53 -11.49
N GLU A 30 1.08 -8.62 -11.52
CA GLU A 30 0.05 -8.57 -12.56
C GLU A 30 0.50 -7.74 -13.76
N LYS A 31 1.00 -6.53 -13.50
CA LYS A 31 1.45 -5.60 -14.54
C LYS A 31 2.41 -4.56 -13.97
N VAL A 32 3.25 -4.00 -14.84
CA VAL A 32 4.16 -2.89 -14.52
C VAL A 32 3.96 -1.77 -15.56
N PRO A 33 3.68 -0.52 -15.14
CA PRO A 33 3.45 -0.02 -13.75
C PRO A 33 2.18 -0.61 -13.12
N SER A 34 2.25 -0.98 -11.83
CA SER A 34 1.15 -1.67 -11.14
C SER A 34 -0.16 -0.88 -11.08
N HIS A 35 -0.05 0.45 -10.98
CA HIS A 35 -1.18 1.40 -10.98
C HIS A 35 -1.47 1.99 -12.37
N GLY A 36 -0.80 1.52 -13.43
CA GLY A 36 -0.97 2.00 -14.81
C GLY A 36 -0.27 3.32 -15.12
N VAL A 37 0.41 3.94 -14.15
CA VAL A 37 1.17 5.18 -14.30
C VAL A 37 2.50 5.08 -13.57
N ASP A 38 3.54 5.70 -14.14
CA ASP A 38 4.90 5.72 -13.59
C ASP A 38 5.20 7.11 -13.03
N VAL A 39 4.63 7.41 -11.85
CA VAL A 39 4.80 8.67 -11.13
C VAL A 39 4.95 8.40 -9.63
N LEU A 40 5.56 9.31 -8.89
CA LEU A 40 5.71 9.24 -7.44
C LEU A 40 6.44 7.98 -6.94
N GLY A 41 7.29 7.37 -7.77
CA GLY A 41 8.01 6.16 -7.43
C GLY A 41 7.16 4.86 -7.38
N GLN A 42 5.89 4.89 -7.80
CA GLN A 42 4.93 3.79 -7.61
C GLN A 42 4.91 2.72 -8.73
N THR A 43 5.96 2.68 -9.59
CA THR A 43 6.05 1.69 -10.70
C THR A 43 5.76 0.26 -10.26
N TYR A 44 6.30 -0.12 -9.08
CA TYR A 44 6.20 -1.47 -8.50
C TYR A 44 5.42 -1.46 -7.18
N ALA A 45 4.41 -0.60 -7.04
CA ALA A 45 3.65 -0.48 -5.81
C ALA A 45 2.64 -1.62 -5.61
N TYR A 46 2.37 -1.89 -4.34
CA TYR A 46 1.35 -2.82 -3.86
C TYR A 46 0.26 -2.05 -3.14
N ASP A 47 -0.99 -2.46 -3.34
CA ASP A 47 -2.12 -2.09 -2.49
C ASP A 47 -2.62 -3.35 -1.78
N PHE A 48 -2.45 -3.39 -0.46
CA PHE A 48 -2.89 -4.49 0.38
C PHE A 48 -4.20 -4.17 1.08
N MET A 49 -5.21 -5.01 0.86
CA MET A 49 -6.54 -4.88 1.45
C MET A 49 -6.88 -6.12 2.28
N LYS A 50 -7.55 -5.90 3.43
CA LYS A 50 -8.07 -6.99 4.26
C LYS A 50 -9.46 -7.36 3.80
N VAL A 51 -9.69 -8.64 3.51
CA VAL A 51 -10.95 -9.17 2.99
C VAL A 51 -11.41 -10.38 3.80
N ASP A 52 -12.69 -10.65 3.81
CA ASP A 52 -13.27 -11.83 4.42
C ASP A 52 -13.38 -12.96 3.38
N TRP A 53 -12.48 -13.92 3.46
CA TRP A 53 -12.42 -15.07 2.56
C TRP A 53 -13.49 -16.13 2.85
N GLY A 54 -14.20 -16.01 3.98
CA GLY A 54 -15.34 -16.88 4.32
C GLY A 54 -16.65 -16.50 3.64
N LYS A 55 -16.66 -15.36 2.90
CA LYS A 55 -17.83 -14.87 2.17
C LYS A 55 -17.61 -14.96 0.67
N ASP A 56 -18.70 -15.19 -0.05
CA ASP A 56 -18.67 -15.16 -1.52
C ASP A 56 -18.37 -13.73 -2.03
N GLY A 57 -17.41 -13.65 -2.94
CA GLY A 57 -16.99 -12.40 -3.56
C GLY A 57 -15.87 -11.66 -2.82
N PHE A 58 -15.56 -10.45 -3.28
CA PHE A 58 -14.51 -9.60 -2.72
C PHE A 58 -15.09 -8.70 -1.63
N ILE A 59 -15.20 -9.21 -0.40
CA ILE A 59 -15.86 -8.54 0.73
C ILE A 59 -14.81 -8.00 1.70
N PHE A 60 -14.70 -6.68 1.81
CA PHE A 60 -13.78 -5.96 2.70
C PHE A 60 -14.48 -5.21 3.85
N HIS A 61 -15.79 -5.43 4.05
CA HIS A 61 -16.62 -4.82 5.09
C HIS A 61 -17.68 -5.80 5.61
N ASP A 62 -18.30 -5.49 6.74
CA ASP A 62 -19.31 -6.34 7.39
C ASP A 62 -20.76 -6.10 6.93
N LYS A 63 -21.01 -5.12 6.07
CA LYS A 63 -22.37 -4.74 5.60
C LYS A 63 -22.75 -5.46 4.31
N SER A 64 -24.05 -5.46 4.00
CA SER A 64 -24.55 -6.05 2.75
C SER A 64 -24.08 -5.32 1.51
N THR A 65 -23.88 -6.06 0.43
CA THR A 65 -23.52 -5.53 -0.90
C THR A 65 -24.50 -4.47 -1.38
N LEU A 66 -25.82 -4.67 -1.16
CA LEU A 66 -26.84 -3.69 -1.53
C LEU A 66 -26.61 -2.34 -0.81
N ARG A 67 -26.34 -2.37 0.51
CA ARG A 67 -26.03 -1.16 1.28
C ARG A 67 -24.78 -0.46 0.74
N PHE A 68 -23.73 -1.21 0.44
CA PHE A 68 -22.48 -0.66 -0.09
C PHE A 68 -22.70 0.13 -1.38
N PHE A 69 -23.48 -0.41 -2.33
CA PHE A 69 -23.74 0.26 -3.60
C PHE A 69 -24.75 1.41 -3.52
N THR A 70 -25.65 1.42 -2.53
CA THR A 70 -26.72 2.45 -2.42
C THR A 70 -26.35 3.59 -1.48
N VAL A 71 -25.94 3.30 -0.26
CA VAL A 71 -25.67 4.27 0.81
C VAL A 71 -24.18 4.42 1.06
N GLY A 72 -23.40 3.36 0.81
CA GLY A 72 -22.03 3.21 1.25
C GLY A 72 -21.94 2.59 2.64
N VAL A 73 -20.72 2.40 3.11
CA VAL A 73 -20.40 1.82 4.43
C VAL A 73 -19.52 2.76 5.22
N SER A 74 -19.63 2.72 6.55
CA SER A 74 -18.71 3.44 7.41
C SER A 74 -17.29 2.86 7.25
N VAL A 75 -16.29 3.70 7.31
CA VAL A 75 -14.88 3.26 7.30
C VAL A 75 -14.59 2.28 8.45
N ASN A 76 -15.28 2.44 9.60
CA ASN A 76 -15.14 1.56 10.76
C ASN A 76 -15.75 0.16 10.54
N ASP A 77 -16.59 -0.01 9.53
CA ASP A 77 -17.15 -1.30 9.14
C ASP A 77 -16.22 -2.06 8.18
N CYS A 78 -15.08 -1.47 7.77
CA CYS A 78 -14.11 -2.07 6.87
C CYS A 78 -13.02 -2.82 7.65
N TYR A 79 -12.74 -4.07 7.29
CA TYR A 79 -11.85 -4.97 8.03
C TYR A 79 -10.40 -4.48 8.12
N GLY A 80 -9.92 -3.77 7.10
CA GLY A 80 -8.55 -3.25 7.07
C GLY A 80 -8.35 -1.95 7.86
N PHE A 81 -9.42 -1.23 8.24
CA PHE A 81 -9.28 0.07 8.89
C PHE A 81 -8.75 -0.03 10.32
N GLY A 82 -7.63 0.61 10.58
CA GLY A 82 -7.00 0.62 11.90
C GLY A 82 -6.06 -0.57 12.15
N GLU A 83 -5.92 -1.50 11.21
CA GLU A 83 -4.99 -2.62 11.31
C GLU A 83 -3.53 -2.14 11.39
N PRO A 84 -2.70 -2.79 12.21
CA PRO A 84 -1.29 -2.39 12.38
C PRO A 84 -0.47 -2.54 11.10
N ILE A 85 0.41 -1.57 10.87
CA ILE A 85 1.47 -1.62 9.85
C ILE A 85 2.79 -1.82 10.57
N TYR A 86 3.56 -2.80 10.12
CA TYR A 86 4.87 -3.14 10.66
C TYR A 86 5.98 -2.76 9.68
N SER A 87 7.13 -2.33 10.18
CA SER A 87 8.27 -2.05 9.32
C SER A 87 8.80 -3.33 8.67
N PRO A 88 8.82 -3.40 7.33
CA PRO A 88 9.38 -4.55 6.60
C PRO A 88 10.88 -4.44 6.40
N VAL A 89 11.51 -3.39 6.93
CA VAL A 89 12.92 -3.06 6.76
C VAL A 89 13.52 -2.52 8.05
N LYS A 90 14.85 -2.58 8.16
CA LYS A 90 15.61 -1.77 9.11
C LYS A 90 16.01 -0.48 8.42
N GLY A 91 15.93 0.65 9.14
CA GLY A 91 16.29 1.91 8.51
C GLY A 91 16.01 3.12 9.38
N GLU A 92 16.11 4.28 8.77
CA GLU A 92 15.84 5.57 9.38
C GLU A 92 14.62 6.24 8.73
N VAL A 93 13.70 6.72 9.54
CA VAL A 93 12.57 7.52 9.07
C VAL A 93 13.09 8.86 8.57
N VAL A 94 12.86 9.17 7.30
CA VAL A 94 13.35 10.42 6.69
C VAL A 94 12.25 11.44 6.45
N MET A 95 10.98 11.00 6.45
CA MET A 95 9.84 11.88 6.22
C MET A 95 8.59 11.31 6.88
N VAL A 96 7.78 12.19 7.46
CA VAL A 96 6.45 11.89 8.02
C VAL A 96 5.51 13.03 7.69
N GLU A 97 4.36 12.69 7.09
CA GLU A 97 3.24 13.60 6.86
C GLU A 97 1.97 12.96 7.43
N ASP A 98 1.44 13.55 8.51
CA ASP A 98 0.25 13.04 9.21
C ASP A 98 -0.76 14.17 9.47
N GLY A 99 -1.91 13.84 10.06
CA GLY A 99 -2.93 14.79 10.48
C GLY A 99 -4.10 14.96 9.49
N LEU A 100 -4.00 14.48 8.24
CA LEU A 100 -5.12 14.47 7.32
C LEU A 100 -6.20 13.51 7.82
N LYS A 101 -7.47 13.97 7.82
CA LYS A 101 -8.60 13.16 8.30
C LYS A 101 -8.91 12.01 7.35
N ASP A 102 -9.20 10.85 7.92
CA ASP A 102 -9.75 9.73 7.16
C ASP A 102 -11.13 10.07 6.58
N HIS A 103 -11.42 9.53 5.41
CA HIS A 103 -12.78 9.55 4.85
C HIS A 103 -13.67 8.71 5.76
N ARG A 104 -14.85 9.25 6.12
CA ARG A 104 -15.76 8.58 7.05
C ARG A 104 -16.57 7.44 6.41
N TRP A 105 -16.74 7.50 5.10
CA TRP A 105 -17.56 6.59 4.33
C TRP A 105 -16.77 6.05 3.14
N VAL A 106 -17.07 4.82 2.79
CA VAL A 106 -16.60 4.15 1.57
C VAL A 106 -17.82 3.92 0.69
N HIS A 107 -17.79 4.46 -0.54
CA HIS A 107 -18.90 4.35 -1.49
C HIS A 107 -18.36 4.22 -2.92
N PRO A 108 -18.62 3.12 -3.65
CA PRO A 108 -17.92 2.78 -4.88
C PRO A 108 -17.97 3.90 -5.93
N ILE A 109 -19.13 4.49 -6.15
CA ILE A 109 -19.32 5.54 -7.18
C ILE A 109 -18.71 6.86 -6.73
N LYS A 110 -18.98 7.31 -5.49
CA LYS A 110 -18.51 8.61 -4.99
C LYS A 110 -16.99 8.64 -4.89
N ASP A 111 -16.38 7.55 -4.37
CA ASP A 111 -14.94 7.47 -4.20
C ASP A 111 -14.22 7.34 -5.54
N PHE A 112 -14.80 6.59 -6.50
CA PHE A 112 -14.29 6.54 -7.86
C PHE A 112 -14.30 7.94 -8.53
N LEU A 113 -15.40 8.67 -8.44
CA LEU A 113 -15.48 10.03 -8.98
C LEU A 113 -14.52 11.00 -8.28
N ALA A 114 -14.42 10.92 -6.96
CA ALA A 114 -13.47 11.72 -6.18
C ALA A 114 -12.02 11.41 -6.57
N MET A 115 -11.70 10.14 -6.80
CA MET A 115 -10.38 9.69 -7.26
C MET A 115 -10.05 10.26 -8.64
N LEU A 116 -10.99 10.23 -9.59
CA LEU A 116 -10.82 10.83 -10.92
C LEU A 116 -10.56 12.33 -10.84
N VAL A 117 -11.34 13.06 -10.03
CA VAL A 117 -11.16 14.52 -9.84
C VAL A 117 -9.80 14.84 -9.22
N ARG A 118 -9.36 14.09 -8.21
CA ARG A 118 -8.05 14.28 -7.57
C ARG A 118 -6.89 13.94 -8.53
N SER A 119 -7.04 12.89 -9.33
CA SER A 119 -6.05 12.51 -10.35
C SER A 119 -5.94 13.59 -11.45
N LEU A 120 -7.08 14.11 -11.89
CA LEU A 120 -7.11 15.21 -12.86
C LEU A 120 -6.49 16.49 -12.28
N TYR A 121 -6.79 16.82 -11.01
CA TYR A 121 -6.16 17.93 -10.30
C TYR A 121 -4.63 17.77 -10.24
N MET A 122 -4.14 16.58 -9.93
CA MET A 122 -2.69 16.30 -9.92
C MET A 122 -2.06 16.56 -11.30
N TRP A 123 -2.73 16.12 -12.36
CA TRP A 123 -2.23 16.27 -13.72
C TRP A 123 -2.27 17.73 -14.24
N LEU A 124 -3.31 18.49 -13.89
CA LEU A 124 -3.49 19.87 -14.34
C LEU A 124 -2.76 20.92 -13.47
N SER A 125 -2.39 20.57 -12.24
CA SER A 125 -1.80 21.52 -11.31
C SER A 125 -0.28 21.62 -11.50
N ASN A 126 0.24 22.84 -11.64
CA ASN A 126 1.68 23.09 -11.66
C ASN A 126 2.38 22.84 -10.30
N LYS A 127 1.60 22.85 -9.21
CA LYS A 127 2.08 22.59 -7.84
C LYS A 127 1.01 21.83 -7.06
N PRO A 128 0.82 20.51 -7.34
CA PRO A 128 -0.20 19.74 -6.63
C PRO A 128 0.15 19.62 -5.16
N ASN A 129 -0.88 19.70 -4.31
CA ASN A 129 -0.71 19.38 -2.90
C ASN A 129 -0.64 17.86 -2.73
N LEU A 130 0.60 17.34 -2.69
CA LEU A 130 0.85 15.90 -2.62
C LEU A 130 0.23 15.26 -1.39
N HIS A 131 0.28 15.92 -0.22
CA HIS A 131 -0.32 15.39 1.00
C HIS A 131 -1.84 15.14 0.85
N LYS A 132 -2.58 16.03 0.16
CA LYS A 132 -4.01 15.83 -0.12
C LYS A 132 -4.29 14.67 -1.08
N ILE A 133 -3.35 14.35 -1.96
CA ILE A 133 -3.46 13.26 -2.93
C ILE A 133 -3.04 11.94 -2.30
N ILE A 134 -1.86 11.92 -1.69
CA ILE A 134 -1.25 10.72 -1.12
C ILE A 134 -1.90 10.32 0.22
N GLY A 135 -2.45 11.28 0.96
CA GLY A 135 -2.92 11.06 2.33
C GLY A 135 -1.78 11.16 3.35
N ASN A 136 -1.99 10.58 4.52
CA ASN A 136 -0.93 10.46 5.51
C ASN A 136 0.06 9.39 5.06
N TYR A 137 1.36 9.69 5.19
CA TYR A 137 2.42 8.80 4.73
C TYR A 137 3.71 8.99 5.52
N PHE A 138 4.60 8.02 5.42
CA PHE A 138 5.97 8.14 5.91
C PHE A 138 6.93 7.38 5.00
N ILE A 139 8.21 7.75 5.10
CA ILE A 139 9.29 7.21 4.28
C ILE A 139 10.42 6.75 5.20
N VAL A 140 10.92 5.54 4.97
CA VAL A 140 12.06 4.95 5.67
C VAL A 140 13.20 4.74 4.69
N LYS A 141 14.37 5.35 4.92
CA LYS A 141 15.60 5.00 4.22
C LYS A 141 16.09 3.65 4.72
N ILE A 142 16.31 2.70 3.83
CA ILE A 142 16.74 1.34 4.18
C ILE A 142 18.23 1.34 4.52
N ASP A 143 18.60 0.70 5.64
CA ASP A 143 19.99 0.60 6.05
C ASP A 143 20.84 -0.14 5.01
N GLY A 144 22.00 0.42 4.70
CA GLY A 144 23.01 -0.20 3.82
C GLY A 144 22.73 -0.09 2.31
N MET A 145 21.67 0.62 1.89
CA MET A 145 21.38 0.82 0.46
C MET A 145 20.72 2.17 0.16
N GLU A 146 20.83 2.62 -1.08
CA GLU A 146 20.11 3.81 -1.57
C GLU A 146 18.73 3.39 -2.06
N ALA A 147 17.86 3.03 -1.11
CA ALA A 147 16.48 2.66 -1.33
C ALA A 147 15.62 3.14 -0.17
N TYR A 148 14.37 3.45 -0.47
CA TYR A 148 13.44 4.05 0.46
C TYR A 148 12.12 3.29 0.42
N ALA A 149 11.62 2.87 1.58
CA ALA A 149 10.32 2.25 1.74
C ALA A 149 9.26 3.33 2.00
N PHE A 150 8.22 3.32 1.19
CA PHE A 150 7.13 4.28 1.23
C PHE A 150 5.82 3.61 1.67
N PHE A 151 5.11 4.27 2.60
CA PHE A 151 3.86 3.79 3.17
C PHE A 151 2.83 4.91 3.13
N ALA A 152 1.70 4.71 2.47
CA ALA A 152 0.67 5.74 2.37
C ALA A 152 -0.72 5.27 2.79
N HIS A 153 -1.64 6.25 2.81
CA HIS A 153 -3.03 6.13 3.27
C HIS A 153 -3.16 5.73 4.73
N THR A 154 -2.13 6.03 5.56
CA THR A 154 -2.17 5.70 6.99
C THR A 154 -3.27 6.45 7.71
N LYS A 155 -3.80 5.85 8.79
CA LYS A 155 -4.85 6.42 9.63
C LYS A 155 -4.35 7.69 10.32
N LYS A 156 -5.21 8.70 10.37
CA LYS A 156 -4.89 9.97 11.03
C LYS A 156 -4.35 9.76 12.44
N ASN A 157 -3.22 10.42 12.76
CA ASN A 157 -2.54 10.38 14.05
C ASN A 157 -2.14 8.97 14.51
N SER A 158 -1.90 8.06 13.56
CA SER A 158 -1.49 6.69 13.90
C SER A 158 -0.01 6.41 13.65
N ILE A 159 0.70 7.29 12.96
CA ILE A 159 2.14 7.13 12.72
C ILE A 159 2.87 7.28 14.07
N LYS A 160 3.65 6.25 14.44
CA LYS A 160 4.30 6.11 15.76
C LYS A 160 5.77 6.48 15.75
N VAL A 161 6.26 6.96 14.62
CA VAL A 161 7.67 7.29 14.39
C VAL A 161 7.80 8.72 13.88
N ASN A 162 8.96 9.33 14.10
CA ASN A 162 9.28 10.69 13.69
C ASN A 162 10.51 10.67 12.77
N PRO A 163 10.72 11.70 11.93
CA PRO A 163 11.96 11.84 11.17
C PRO A 163 13.19 11.78 12.09
N GLY A 164 14.17 10.93 11.71
CA GLY A 164 15.37 10.62 12.49
C GLY A 164 15.26 9.35 13.34
N ASP A 165 14.06 8.82 13.60
CA ASP A 165 13.90 7.57 14.33
C ASP A 165 14.43 6.37 13.54
N LYS A 166 15.10 5.43 14.24
CA LYS A 166 15.50 4.14 13.68
C LYS A 166 14.38 3.13 13.88
N VAL A 167 14.06 2.39 12.81
CA VAL A 167 13.06 1.31 12.84
C VAL A 167 13.70 -0.05 12.63
N GLN A 168 13.08 -1.08 13.20
CA GLN A 168 13.50 -2.48 13.09
C GLN A 168 12.44 -3.29 12.35
N TYR A 169 12.85 -4.45 11.82
CA TYR A 169 11.90 -5.44 11.27
C TYR A 169 10.79 -5.77 12.27
N GLY A 170 9.54 -5.80 11.81
CA GLY A 170 8.40 -6.14 12.64
C GLY A 170 7.99 -5.08 13.66
N GLN A 171 8.65 -3.91 13.72
CA GLN A 171 8.23 -2.81 14.58
C GLN A 171 6.91 -2.22 14.11
N HIS A 172 5.92 -2.08 15.00
CA HIS A 172 4.66 -1.41 14.72
C HIS A 172 4.89 0.10 14.51
N VAL A 173 4.68 0.59 13.28
CA VAL A 173 5.04 1.96 12.88
C VAL A 173 3.85 2.86 12.57
N ALA A 174 2.70 2.30 12.20
CA ALA A 174 1.47 3.06 11.89
C ALA A 174 0.26 2.12 11.86
N ASN A 175 -0.91 2.66 11.51
CA ASN A 175 -2.11 1.86 11.24
C ASN A 175 -2.67 2.18 9.85
N VAL A 176 -3.27 1.18 9.22
CA VAL A 176 -3.98 1.33 7.92
C VAL A 176 -5.14 2.29 8.08
N GLY A 177 -5.23 3.25 7.18
CA GLY A 177 -6.27 4.27 7.17
C GLY A 177 -7.01 4.35 5.84
N HIS A 178 -7.66 5.52 5.65
CA HIS A 178 -8.43 5.84 4.46
C HIS A 178 -8.30 7.33 4.15
N THR A 179 -7.05 7.78 3.96
CA THR A 179 -6.72 9.20 3.73
C THR A 179 -6.28 9.42 2.27
N GLY A 180 -6.39 10.66 1.79
CA GLY A 180 -5.94 11.01 0.44
C GLY A 180 -6.77 10.39 -0.68
N ASN A 181 -6.14 9.91 -1.74
CA ASN A 181 -6.79 9.32 -2.91
C ASN A 181 -6.98 7.81 -2.76
N SER A 182 -7.57 7.41 -1.65
CA SER A 182 -7.90 6.02 -1.33
C SER A 182 -9.37 5.73 -1.65
N SER A 183 -9.67 4.58 -2.25
CA SER A 183 -11.03 4.12 -2.57
C SER A 183 -11.65 3.24 -1.49
N ALA A 184 -10.84 2.66 -0.62
CA ALA A 184 -11.22 1.88 0.56
C ALA A 184 -9.99 1.75 1.47
N PRO A 185 -10.14 1.40 2.77
CA PRO A 185 -8.99 1.20 3.65
C PRO A 185 -8.04 0.13 3.12
N HIS A 186 -6.79 0.52 2.85
CA HIS A 186 -5.72 -0.34 2.36
C HIS A 186 -4.36 0.25 2.71
N LEU A 187 -3.31 -0.57 2.70
CA LEU A 187 -1.94 -0.11 2.72
C LEU A 187 -1.42 0.01 1.29
N HIS A 188 -1.04 1.23 0.89
CA HIS A 188 -0.21 1.45 -0.29
C HIS A 188 1.26 1.38 0.11
N PHE A 189 2.03 0.48 -0.51
CA PHE A 189 3.43 0.23 -0.20
C PHE A 189 4.27 0.07 -1.46
N HIS A 190 5.44 0.72 -1.51
CA HIS A 190 6.45 0.48 -2.54
C HIS A 190 7.85 0.84 -2.07
N LEU A 191 8.86 0.45 -2.85
CA LEU A 191 10.22 0.94 -2.74
C LEU A 191 10.54 1.92 -3.86
N MET A 192 11.40 2.90 -3.57
CA MET A 192 11.86 3.92 -4.51
C MET A 192 13.32 4.28 -4.28
N ASP A 193 13.96 4.91 -5.27
CA ASP A 193 15.40 5.23 -5.29
C ASP A 193 15.76 6.50 -4.52
N GLN A 194 14.81 7.37 -4.18
CA GLN A 194 15.03 8.63 -3.47
C GLN A 194 13.75 9.09 -2.75
N PRO A 195 13.87 9.96 -1.71
CA PRO A 195 12.72 10.39 -0.92
C PRO A 195 11.88 11.50 -1.58
N ASN A 196 12.36 12.13 -2.64
CA ASN A 196 11.61 13.15 -3.36
C ASN A 196 10.61 12.51 -4.31
N LEU A 197 9.35 12.44 -3.92
CA LEU A 197 8.27 11.76 -4.65
C LEU A 197 8.08 12.25 -6.09
N LEU A 198 8.39 13.51 -6.39
CA LEU A 198 8.20 14.06 -7.75
C LEU A 198 9.25 13.57 -8.74
N THR A 199 10.39 13.10 -8.27
CA THR A 199 11.53 12.66 -9.09
C THR A 199 11.94 11.22 -8.81
N ALA A 200 11.29 10.56 -7.84
CA ALA A 200 11.58 9.17 -7.48
C ALA A 200 11.17 8.18 -8.57
N HIS A 201 12.00 7.14 -8.75
CA HIS A 201 11.69 5.98 -9.57
C HIS A 201 11.42 4.77 -8.67
N GLY A 202 10.42 3.97 -9.04
CA GLY A 202 10.09 2.76 -8.30
C GLY A 202 11.15 1.70 -8.42
N LEU A 203 11.43 1.01 -7.31
CA LEU A 203 12.30 -0.15 -7.25
C LEU A 203 11.47 -1.41 -7.04
N PRO A 204 11.73 -2.51 -7.77
CA PRO A 204 11.00 -3.76 -7.54
C PRO A 204 11.36 -4.36 -6.18
N CYS A 205 10.37 -4.90 -5.48
CA CYS A 205 10.60 -5.67 -4.25
C CYS A 205 9.77 -6.95 -4.25
N ASN A 206 10.25 -7.92 -3.50
CA ASN A 206 9.55 -9.15 -3.16
C ASN A 206 9.54 -9.32 -1.64
N PHE A 207 8.77 -10.29 -1.15
CA PHE A 207 8.63 -10.53 0.28
C PHE A 207 9.40 -11.79 0.70
N SER A 208 10.09 -11.71 1.84
CA SER A 208 10.94 -12.78 2.36
C SER A 208 10.17 -14.08 2.57
N GLU A 209 8.98 -13.99 3.19
CA GLU A 209 8.09 -15.12 3.41
C GLU A 209 6.64 -14.66 3.66
N TYR A 210 5.68 -15.38 3.09
CA TYR A 210 4.26 -15.32 3.41
C TYR A 210 3.61 -16.65 3.03
N LYS A 211 2.38 -16.91 3.47
CA LYS A 211 1.59 -18.04 3.01
C LYS A 211 0.55 -17.58 2.01
N ALA A 212 0.38 -18.32 0.94
CA ALA A 212 -0.69 -18.15 -0.04
C ALA A 212 -1.63 -19.35 0.00
N PHE A 213 -2.94 -19.11 -0.09
CA PHE A 213 -3.92 -20.18 -0.23
C PHE A 213 -4.08 -20.52 -1.71
N ASN A 214 -3.80 -21.74 -2.08
CA ASN A 214 -3.90 -22.23 -3.46
C ASN A 214 -4.49 -23.64 -3.47
N ASP A 215 -5.53 -23.86 -4.28
CA ASP A 215 -6.19 -25.17 -4.48
C ASP A 215 -6.55 -25.89 -3.16
N GLY A 216 -7.07 -25.14 -2.18
CA GLY A 216 -7.50 -25.71 -0.90
C GLY A 216 -6.40 -25.87 0.15
N VAL A 217 -5.16 -25.50 -0.13
CA VAL A 217 -4.02 -25.65 0.80
C VAL A 217 -3.22 -24.36 0.95
N TRP A 218 -2.64 -24.17 2.13
CA TRP A 218 -1.71 -23.07 2.40
C TRP A 218 -0.30 -23.45 1.95
N VAL A 219 0.28 -22.68 1.03
CA VAL A 219 1.64 -22.86 0.49
C VAL A 219 2.52 -21.73 1.00
N SER A 220 3.72 -22.05 1.51
CA SER A 220 4.72 -21.03 1.82
C SER A 220 5.34 -20.48 0.53
N LYS A 221 5.31 -19.17 0.40
CA LYS A 221 5.95 -18.39 -0.64
C LYS A 221 7.15 -17.68 -0.06
N ARG A 222 8.28 -17.72 -0.76
CA ARG A 222 9.52 -17.06 -0.36
C ARG A 222 10.15 -16.32 -1.50
N TYR A 223 10.55 -15.07 -1.25
CA TYR A 223 11.18 -14.20 -2.26
C TYR A 223 10.29 -13.99 -3.49
N GLU A 224 8.98 -13.99 -3.28
CA GLU A 224 7.99 -13.85 -4.33
C GLU A 224 7.19 -12.55 -4.17
N MET A 225 6.60 -12.11 -5.29
CA MET A 225 5.64 -11.02 -5.35
C MET A 225 4.24 -11.62 -5.28
N PRO A 226 3.37 -11.19 -4.33
CA PRO A 226 2.00 -11.68 -4.27
C PRO A 226 1.24 -11.45 -5.57
N ALA A 227 0.52 -12.46 -6.02
CA ALA A 227 -0.36 -12.33 -7.18
C ALA A 227 -1.59 -11.47 -6.82
N LYS A 228 -2.24 -10.91 -7.85
CA LYS A 228 -3.46 -10.13 -7.64
C LYS A 228 -4.57 -11.01 -7.10
N ARG A 229 -5.21 -10.55 -6.03
CA ARG A 229 -6.29 -11.25 -5.33
C ARG A 229 -5.89 -12.62 -4.77
N GLU A 230 -4.61 -12.88 -4.61
CA GLU A 230 -4.12 -14.03 -3.88
C GLU A 230 -4.52 -13.90 -2.40
N GLN A 231 -5.03 -14.97 -1.80
CA GLN A 231 -5.28 -15.01 -0.37
C GLN A 231 -3.94 -15.20 0.36
N ILE A 232 -3.55 -14.18 1.11
CA ILE A 232 -2.27 -14.10 1.81
C ILE A 232 -2.52 -14.23 3.30
N CYS A 233 -1.71 -15.03 3.98
CA CYS A 233 -1.66 -15.08 5.44
C CYS A 233 -0.22 -14.91 5.91
N VAL A 234 -0.02 -13.97 6.82
CA VAL A 234 1.27 -13.74 7.49
C VAL A 234 1.10 -14.00 8.97
N LYS A 235 2.00 -14.80 9.55
CA LYS A 235 1.93 -15.13 10.98
C LYS A 235 1.93 -13.87 11.84
N GLU A 236 1.11 -13.89 12.88
CA GLU A 236 1.25 -12.95 13.99
C GLU A 236 2.61 -13.21 14.68
N ALA A 237 3.27 -12.13 15.07
CA ALA A 237 4.60 -12.19 15.71
C ALA A 237 4.50 -12.71 17.14
#